data_0ab95a7f21804f1411dd9eb9176ffa67
#
_entry.id   0ab95a7f21804f1411dd9eb9176ffa67
#
_cell.length_a   1.000
_cell.length_b   1.000
_cell.length_c   1.000
_cell.angle_alpha   90.00
_cell.angle_beta   90.00
_cell.angle_gamma   90.00
#
_symmetry.space_group_name_H-M   'P 1'
#
loop_
_entity.id
_entity.type
_entity.pdbx_description
1 polymer ?
#
loop_
_entity_poly.entity_id
_entity_poly.type
_entity_poly.pdbx_seq_one_letter_code
_entity_poly.pdbx_strand_id
1 'polypeptide(L)'
;DGIQVDENGVSTALHAGGALSIRDHKLTFDPSRATLITNGGQNLSDADLLVVSDQSHGNLASTTLSNLYEGYIKTKVDHPAGTLGHVQIKNKKGFTSSDKFAYDLTNETLKIGGQINAEQLKVHAALHCNGAVHQNIKTVTSRIYETQPQDYTLLCDTQNSPITVVLPPACNNVGRVINVKKASSDKYKINSYPVVLKVAEGTIDLSDEVVIKTNYSSRSVQSDGENWWIISSKG
;
A
#
# COMPACT_ATOMS: atom_id res chain seq x y z
N ASP A 1 -24.24 -43.44 38.85
CA ASP A 1 -24.96 -42.80 37.78
C ASP A 1 -24.73 -43.60 36.49
N GLY A 2 -25.72 -44.29 36.00
CA GLY A 2 -25.61 -45.16 34.87
C GLY A 2 -26.97 -45.67 34.41
N ILE A 3 -26.98 -46.42 33.33
CA ILE A 3 -28.16 -47.13 32.86
C ILE A 3 -28.46 -48.25 33.84
N GLN A 4 -29.61 -48.19 34.51
CA GLN A 4 -30.13 -49.30 35.29
C GLN A 4 -31.11 -50.09 34.49
N VAL A 5 -30.96 -51.40 34.54
CA VAL A 5 -31.89 -52.33 33.90
C VAL A 5 -32.57 -53.13 35.05
N ASP A 6 -33.87 -52.97 35.20
CA ASP A 6 -34.68 -53.69 36.15
C ASP A 6 -35.79 -54.44 35.41
N GLU A 7 -36.63 -55.14 36.18
CA GLU A 7 -37.75 -55.91 35.63
C GLU A 7 -38.81 -55.11 34.88
N ASN A 8 -38.76 -53.78 35.00
CA ASN A 8 -39.63 -52.83 34.29
C ASN A 8 -38.98 -52.22 33.06
N GLY A 9 -37.74 -52.60 32.73
CA GLY A 9 -36.99 -52.15 31.54
C GLY A 9 -35.74 -51.33 31.90
N VAL A 10 -35.30 -50.60 30.92
CA VAL A 10 -34.10 -49.75 31.02
C VAL A 10 -34.49 -48.37 31.60
N SER A 11 -34.02 -48.08 32.79
CA SER A 11 -34.13 -46.74 33.36
C SER A 11 -32.78 -46.08 33.41
N THR A 12 -32.74 -44.78 33.17
CA THR A 12 -31.53 -43.97 33.37
C THR A 12 -31.72 -43.09 34.61
N ALA A 13 -30.88 -43.26 35.59
CA ALA A 13 -30.77 -42.29 36.68
C ALA A 13 -30.11 -41.04 36.15
N LEU A 14 -30.86 -40.23 35.40
CA LEU A 14 -30.40 -38.97 34.92
C LEU A 14 -30.44 -37.95 36.06
N HIS A 15 -29.31 -37.36 36.36
CA HIS A 15 -29.22 -36.26 37.31
C HIS A 15 -30.18 -35.13 36.90
N ALA A 16 -30.96 -34.61 37.87
CA ALA A 16 -31.88 -33.53 37.58
C ALA A 16 -31.09 -32.35 36.99
N GLY A 17 -31.26 -32.09 35.67
CA GLY A 17 -30.51 -31.10 34.92
C GLY A 17 -29.60 -31.65 33.81
N GLY A 18 -29.52 -32.95 33.65
CA GLY A 18 -28.73 -33.59 32.58
C GLY A 18 -29.31 -33.32 31.17
N ALA A 19 -28.42 -33.20 30.20
CA ALA A 19 -28.79 -33.01 28.80
C ALA A 19 -29.38 -34.25 28.09
N LEU A 20 -29.36 -35.39 28.77
CA LEU A 20 -29.93 -36.65 28.26
C LEU A 20 -31.32 -36.88 28.84
N SER A 21 -32.29 -37.18 28.03
CA SER A 21 -33.64 -37.53 28.42
C SER A 21 -34.16 -38.70 27.61
N ILE A 22 -35.09 -39.52 28.19
CA ILE A 22 -35.80 -40.51 27.43
C ILE A 22 -37.19 -39.96 27.11
N ARG A 23 -37.51 -39.87 25.83
CA ARG A 23 -38.84 -39.51 25.33
C ARG A 23 -39.28 -40.57 24.29
N ASP A 24 -40.50 -41.08 24.46
CA ASP A 24 -41.06 -42.07 23.55
C ASP A 24 -40.14 -43.28 23.32
N HIS A 25 -39.56 -43.81 24.42
CA HIS A 25 -38.62 -44.93 24.43
C HIS A 25 -37.31 -44.68 23.65
N LYS A 26 -36.99 -43.43 23.37
CA LYS A 26 -35.73 -43.02 22.72
C LYS A 26 -34.88 -42.16 23.65
N LEU A 27 -33.59 -42.48 23.71
CA LEU A 27 -32.62 -41.61 24.36
C LEU A 27 -32.42 -40.36 23.51
N THR A 28 -32.71 -39.19 24.09
CA THR A 28 -32.64 -37.92 23.41
C THR A 28 -31.64 -37.03 24.12
N PHE A 29 -30.75 -36.40 23.36
CA PHE A 29 -29.85 -35.38 23.84
C PHE A 29 -30.50 -34.00 23.63
N ASP A 30 -30.64 -33.25 24.71
CA ASP A 30 -31.10 -31.85 24.66
C ASP A 30 -29.93 -30.92 24.93
N PRO A 31 -29.36 -30.32 23.90
CA PRO A 31 -28.20 -29.44 24.06
C PRO A 31 -28.51 -28.17 24.87
N SER A 32 -29.79 -27.76 24.98
CA SER A 32 -30.19 -26.60 25.77
C SER A 32 -30.05 -26.82 27.28
N ARG A 33 -29.98 -28.08 27.69
CA ARG A 33 -29.79 -28.53 29.10
C ARG A 33 -28.36 -28.93 29.41
N ALA A 34 -27.47 -28.95 28.43
CA ALA A 34 -26.06 -29.16 28.66
C ALA A 34 -25.50 -27.98 29.47
N THR A 35 -24.67 -28.28 30.47
CA THR A 35 -23.96 -27.24 31.17
C THR A 35 -23.08 -26.48 30.16
N LEU A 36 -23.39 -25.20 29.96
CA LEU A 36 -22.51 -24.35 29.18
C LEU A 36 -21.16 -24.30 29.90
N ILE A 37 -20.10 -24.62 29.16
CA ILE A 37 -18.74 -24.32 29.59
C ILE A 37 -18.60 -22.81 29.44
N THR A 38 -19.06 -22.10 30.46
CA THR A 38 -18.85 -20.64 30.55
C THR A 38 -17.45 -20.39 31.05
N ASN A 39 -16.91 -19.19 30.81
CA ASN A 39 -15.55 -18.73 31.14
C ASN A 39 -15.21 -18.78 32.65
N GLY A 40 -15.90 -19.57 33.46
CA GLY A 40 -15.70 -19.74 34.87
C GLY A 40 -14.50 -20.58 35.29
N GLY A 41 -13.40 -20.54 34.54
CA GLY A 41 -12.11 -21.00 34.99
C GLY A 41 -11.68 -22.42 34.60
N GLN A 42 -12.40 -23.11 33.71
CA GLN A 42 -11.89 -24.34 33.07
C GLN A 42 -11.47 -24.05 31.65
N ASN A 43 -10.19 -24.16 31.37
CA ASN A 43 -9.66 -24.11 30.01
C ASN A 43 -10.07 -25.40 29.29
N LEU A 44 -10.68 -25.26 28.10
CA LEU A 44 -10.86 -26.38 27.19
C LEU A 44 -9.49 -26.91 26.77
N SER A 45 -9.34 -28.20 26.78
CA SER A 45 -8.13 -28.87 26.30
C SER A 45 -8.34 -29.34 24.85
N ASP A 46 -7.25 -29.49 24.10
CA ASP A 46 -7.29 -29.98 22.71
C ASP A 46 -7.88 -31.40 22.60
N ALA A 47 -7.87 -32.14 23.71
CA ALA A 47 -8.43 -33.50 23.81
C ALA A 47 -9.92 -33.53 24.18
N ASP A 48 -10.52 -32.39 24.54
CA ASP A 48 -11.93 -32.34 24.90
C ASP A 48 -12.80 -32.71 23.70
N LEU A 49 -13.81 -33.51 23.96
CA LEU A 49 -14.70 -34.03 22.93
C LEU A 49 -15.91 -33.11 22.72
N LEU A 50 -16.14 -32.78 21.46
CA LEU A 50 -17.36 -32.13 21.00
C LEU A 50 -18.28 -33.17 20.34
N VAL A 51 -19.55 -33.10 20.70
CA VAL A 51 -20.58 -33.90 20.02
C VAL A 51 -21.21 -33.03 18.94
N VAL A 52 -21.16 -33.53 17.71
CA VAL A 52 -21.68 -32.83 16.53
C VAL A 52 -22.74 -33.69 15.85
N SER A 53 -23.76 -33.07 15.29
CA SER A 53 -24.76 -33.79 14.47
C SER A 53 -24.21 -33.92 13.04
N ASP A 54 -23.93 -35.13 12.62
CA ASP A 54 -23.63 -35.43 11.23
C ASP A 54 -24.94 -35.53 10.42
N GLN A 55 -25.27 -34.41 9.78
CA GLN A 55 -26.51 -34.33 8.98
C GLN A 55 -26.47 -35.19 7.73
N SER A 56 -25.30 -35.56 7.24
CA SER A 56 -25.16 -36.38 6.03
C SER A 56 -25.49 -37.84 6.29
N HIS A 57 -25.29 -38.33 7.51
CA HIS A 57 -25.53 -39.70 7.92
C HIS A 57 -26.65 -39.85 8.97
N GLY A 58 -27.20 -38.75 9.45
CA GLY A 58 -28.27 -38.74 10.46
C GLY A 58 -27.82 -39.21 11.84
N ASN A 59 -26.53 -39.23 12.12
CA ASN A 59 -25.94 -39.73 13.35
C ASN A 59 -25.32 -38.62 14.19
N LEU A 60 -25.15 -38.87 15.48
CA LEU A 60 -24.27 -38.08 16.34
C LEU A 60 -22.84 -38.59 16.17
N ALA A 61 -21.93 -37.68 15.94
CA ALA A 61 -20.50 -37.96 15.89
C ALA A 61 -19.80 -37.17 16.98
N SER A 62 -18.63 -37.63 17.39
CA SER A 62 -17.75 -36.85 18.29
C SER A 62 -16.46 -36.50 17.58
N THR A 63 -15.96 -35.33 17.90
CA THR A 63 -14.65 -34.90 17.44
C THR A 63 -13.94 -34.16 18.56
N THR A 64 -12.62 -34.16 18.56
CA THR A 64 -11.85 -33.35 19.50
C THR A 64 -11.80 -31.91 19.04
N LEU A 65 -11.53 -30.97 19.95
CA LEU A 65 -11.26 -29.57 19.61
C LEU A 65 -10.09 -29.46 18.64
N SER A 66 -9.03 -30.24 18.83
CA SER A 66 -7.90 -30.30 17.92
C SER A 66 -8.31 -30.70 16.50
N ASN A 67 -9.11 -31.78 16.36
CA ASN A 67 -9.56 -32.24 15.06
C ASN A 67 -10.50 -31.22 14.38
N LEU A 68 -11.38 -30.56 15.16
CA LEU A 68 -12.25 -29.51 14.64
C LEU A 68 -11.42 -28.33 14.14
N TYR A 69 -10.41 -27.92 14.89
CA TYR A 69 -9.52 -26.83 14.51
C TYR A 69 -8.73 -27.17 13.25
N GLU A 70 -8.00 -28.29 13.24
CA GLU A 70 -7.14 -28.68 12.12
C GLU A 70 -7.94 -29.04 10.85
N GLY A 71 -9.04 -29.77 11.01
CA GLY A 71 -9.81 -30.29 9.89
C GLY A 71 -10.82 -29.29 9.30
N TYR A 72 -11.38 -28.40 10.11
CA TYR A 72 -12.42 -27.49 9.66
C TYR A 72 -12.06 -26.02 9.85
N ILE A 73 -11.79 -25.57 11.06
CA ILE A 73 -11.57 -24.14 11.32
C ILE A 73 -10.35 -23.65 10.57
N LYS A 74 -9.21 -24.32 10.70
CA LYS A 74 -7.97 -23.98 10.03
C LYS A 74 -8.09 -23.96 8.50
N THR A 75 -8.97 -24.79 7.92
CA THR A 75 -9.20 -24.82 6.47
C THR A 75 -10.18 -23.76 5.97
N LYS A 76 -11.00 -23.20 6.85
CA LYS A 76 -12.05 -22.20 6.52
C LYS A 76 -11.72 -20.80 6.92
N VAL A 77 -10.83 -20.62 7.92
CA VAL A 77 -10.37 -19.31 8.35
C VAL A 77 -9.17 -18.91 7.51
N ASP A 78 -9.23 -17.72 6.94
CA ASP A 78 -8.09 -17.10 6.25
C ASP A 78 -6.99 -16.81 7.29
N HIS A 79 -5.98 -17.68 7.35
CA HIS A 79 -4.83 -17.46 8.21
C HIS A 79 -3.88 -16.43 7.59
N PRO A 80 -3.20 -15.62 8.41
CA PRO A 80 -2.12 -14.78 7.93
C PRO A 80 -1.07 -15.62 7.19
N ALA A 81 -0.68 -15.18 6.01
CA ALA A 81 0.32 -15.87 5.20
C ALA A 81 1.73 -15.30 5.47
N GLY A 82 2.76 -16.14 5.35
CA GLY A 82 4.15 -15.74 5.46
C GLY A 82 4.69 -15.72 6.89
N THR A 83 5.81 -15.04 7.10
CA THR A 83 6.50 -14.92 8.38
C THR A 83 6.25 -13.58 9.04
N LEU A 84 6.66 -13.44 10.30
CA LEU A 84 6.58 -12.17 11.03
C LEU A 84 7.22 -11.03 10.24
N GLY A 85 6.53 -9.89 10.18
CA GLY A 85 6.97 -8.72 9.42
C GLY A 85 6.47 -8.67 7.99
N HIS A 86 5.96 -9.76 7.42
CA HIS A 86 5.38 -9.73 6.07
C HIS A 86 4.06 -8.96 6.04
N VAL A 87 3.92 -8.07 5.06
CA VAL A 87 2.66 -7.38 4.81
C VAL A 87 1.65 -8.32 4.19
N GLN A 88 0.46 -8.38 4.76
CA GLN A 88 -0.62 -9.24 4.28
C GLN A 88 -1.34 -8.59 3.11
N ILE A 89 -1.49 -9.35 2.04
CA ILE A 89 -2.19 -8.93 0.83
C ILE A 89 -3.38 -9.86 0.62
N LYS A 90 -4.60 -9.32 0.62
CA LYS A 90 -5.80 -10.09 0.34
C LYS A 90 -5.95 -10.31 -1.17
N ASN A 91 -6.14 -11.55 -1.57
CA ASN A 91 -6.47 -11.94 -2.94
C ASN A 91 -7.78 -12.77 -2.98
N LYS A 92 -8.16 -13.30 -4.15
CA LYS A 92 -9.39 -14.10 -4.31
C LYS A 92 -9.39 -15.42 -3.53
N LYS A 93 -8.23 -15.91 -3.09
CA LYS A 93 -8.07 -17.20 -2.39
C LYS A 93 -7.80 -17.03 -0.88
N GLY A 94 -7.75 -15.80 -0.35
CA GLY A 94 -7.42 -15.51 1.04
C GLY A 94 -6.27 -14.51 1.18
N PHE A 95 -5.45 -14.67 2.21
CA PHE A 95 -4.27 -13.85 2.42
C PHE A 95 -3.03 -14.46 1.78
N THR A 96 -2.19 -13.60 1.24
CA THR A 96 -0.84 -13.92 0.75
C THR A 96 0.16 -12.91 1.30
N SER A 97 1.43 -13.24 1.24
CA SER A 97 2.52 -12.35 1.64
C SER A 97 3.71 -12.52 0.69
N SER A 98 4.67 -11.62 0.78
CA SER A 98 5.89 -11.67 0.00
C SER A 98 7.07 -11.15 0.83
N ASP A 99 8.22 -11.82 0.73
CA ASP A 99 9.50 -11.36 1.26
C ASP A 99 9.99 -10.06 0.60
N LYS A 100 9.41 -9.74 -0.56
CA LYS A 100 9.69 -8.49 -1.29
C LYS A 100 8.87 -7.29 -0.81
N PHE A 101 7.86 -7.53 0.05
CA PHE A 101 7.07 -6.46 0.67
C PHE A 101 6.89 -6.81 2.15
N ALA A 102 7.82 -6.35 2.95
CA ALA A 102 7.91 -6.69 4.36
C ALA A 102 8.32 -5.48 5.22
N TYR A 103 7.89 -5.46 6.48
CA TYR A 103 8.32 -4.49 7.47
C TYR A 103 9.16 -5.19 8.53
N ASP A 104 10.40 -4.72 8.70
CA ASP A 104 11.31 -5.17 9.75
C ASP A 104 11.03 -4.38 11.03
N LEU A 105 10.43 -5.03 12.02
CA LEU A 105 10.09 -4.42 13.30
C LEU A 105 11.31 -4.06 14.14
N THR A 106 12.45 -4.73 13.95
CA THR A 106 13.68 -4.49 14.73
C THR A 106 14.39 -3.23 14.26
N ASN A 107 14.48 -3.07 12.95
CA ASN A 107 15.18 -1.95 12.30
C ASN A 107 14.23 -0.84 11.82
N GLU A 108 12.92 -0.99 12.06
CA GLU A 108 11.87 -0.05 11.62
C GLU A 108 11.94 0.27 10.13
N THR A 109 12.24 -0.73 9.29
CA THR A 109 12.43 -0.54 7.85
C THR A 109 11.35 -1.24 7.02
N LEU A 110 10.79 -0.53 6.04
CA LEU A 110 9.93 -1.10 5.01
C LEU A 110 10.78 -1.54 3.82
N LYS A 111 10.78 -2.83 3.54
CA LYS A 111 11.47 -3.44 2.39
C LYS A 111 10.51 -3.60 1.22
N ILE A 112 10.86 -3.03 0.08
CA ILE A 112 10.16 -3.20 -1.19
C ILE A 112 11.16 -3.67 -2.25
N GLY A 113 11.07 -4.94 -2.60
CA GLY A 113 11.95 -5.58 -3.59
C GLY A 113 11.36 -5.53 -5.01
N GLY A 114 10.85 -4.38 -5.42
CA GLY A 114 10.21 -4.17 -6.71
C GLY A 114 10.11 -2.70 -7.06
N GLN A 115 9.10 -2.33 -7.84
CA GLN A 115 8.80 -0.95 -8.21
C GLN A 115 7.71 -0.38 -7.32
N ILE A 116 7.85 0.89 -6.96
CA ILE A 116 6.78 1.70 -6.38
C ILE A 116 6.18 2.52 -7.52
N ASN A 117 4.92 2.27 -7.86
CA ASN A 117 4.18 3.11 -8.80
C ASN A 117 3.22 3.97 -7.98
N ALA A 118 3.57 5.23 -7.82
CA ALA A 118 2.81 6.20 -7.06
C ALA A 118 2.72 7.52 -7.82
N GLU A 119 1.62 8.23 -7.70
CA GLU A 119 1.49 9.59 -8.27
C GLU A 119 2.38 10.58 -7.51
N GLN A 120 2.51 10.41 -6.21
CA GLN A 120 3.36 11.21 -5.34
C GLN A 120 4.06 10.36 -4.29
N LEU A 121 5.32 10.66 -4.03
CA LEU A 121 6.07 10.17 -2.88
C LEU A 121 6.51 11.37 -2.03
N LYS A 122 5.98 11.48 -0.80
CA LYS A 122 6.38 12.51 0.14
C LYS A 122 7.33 11.93 1.19
N VAL A 123 8.56 12.42 1.21
CA VAL A 123 9.59 12.04 2.19
C VAL A 123 9.82 13.22 3.12
N HIS A 124 9.64 13.04 4.44
CA HIS A 124 9.71 14.14 5.40
C HIS A 124 11.13 14.51 5.84
N ALA A 125 12.10 13.63 5.69
CA ALA A 125 13.48 13.90 6.11
C ALA A 125 14.44 13.90 4.91
N ALA A 126 14.94 12.74 4.52
CA ALA A 126 15.92 12.63 3.43
C ALA A 126 15.58 11.48 2.50
N LEU A 127 15.81 11.67 1.21
CA LEU A 127 15.77 10.62 0.20
C LEU A 127 17.21 10.24 -0.18
N HIS A 128 17.61 9.01 0.15
CA HIS A 128 18.90 8.45 -0.25
C HIS A 128 18.72 7.53 -1.46
N CYS A 129 19.34 7.89 -2.58
CA CYS A 129 19.32 7.10 -3.80
C CYS A 129 20.71 6.56 -4.10
N ASN A 130 20.91 5.24 -4.04
CA ASN A 130 22.19 4.60 -4.40
C ASN A 130 22.31 4.32 -5.91
N GLY A 131 21.28 4.62 -6.67
CA GLY A 131 21.23 4.44 -8.11
C GLY A 131 21.01 5.73 -8.87
N ALA A 132 20.80 5.62 -10.19
CA ALA A 132 20.48 6.77 -11.02
C ALA A 132 19.07 7.29 -10.75
N VAL A 133 18.92 8.61 -10.73
CA VAL A 133 17.63 9.28 -10.70
C VAL A 133 17.26 9.68 -12.13
N HIS A 134 16.16 9.13 -12.65
CA HIS A 134 15.65 9.49 -13.98
C HIS A 134 14.64 10.62 -13.84
N GLN A 135 14.96 11.76 -14.46
CA GLN A 135 14.11 12.94 -14.46
C GLN A 135 13.52 13.17 -15.85
N ASN A 136 12.34 13.76 -15.91
CA ASN A 136 11.70 14.06 -17.19
C ASN A 136 12.48 15.10 -17.99
N ILE A 137 12.64 14.87 -19.29
CA ILE A 137 13.27 15.80 -20.23
C ILE A 137 12.34 15.98 -21.43
N LYS A 138 12.10 17.25 -21.81
CA LYS A 138 11.19 17.61 -22.89
C LYS A 138 11.82 18.61 -23.85
N THR A 139 11.67 18.37 -25.15
CA THR A 139 12.02 19.35 -26.18
C THR A 139 10.85 20.31 -26.41
N VAL A 140 11.14 21.61 -26.34
CA VAL A 140 10.20 22.70 -26.55
C VAL A 140 10.53 23.41 -27.87
N THR A 141 9.55 23.47 -28.75
CA THR A 141 9.65 24.15 -30.05
C THR A 141 8.59 25.25 -30.23
N SER A 142 7.60 25.30 -29.33
CA SER A 142 6.56 26.33 -29.33
C SER A 142 7.09 27.68 -28.87
N ARG A 143 6.59 28.76 -29.45
CA ARG A 143 7.03 30.13 -29.09
C ARG A 143 6.75 30.50 -27.64
N ILE A 144 5.66 29.98 -27.09
CA ILE A 144 5.29 30.13 -25.67
C ILE A 144 5.06 28.73 -25.14
N TYR A 145 5.64 28.44 -24.01
CA TYR A 145 5.49 27.17 -23.32
C TYR A 145 5.24 27.41 -21.82
N GLU A 146 4.08 27.02 -21.36
CA GLU A 146 3.74 26.97 -19.94
C GLU A 146 4.21 25.65 -19.34
N THR A 147 5.02 25.72 -18.28
CA THR A 147 5.60 24.53 -17.66
C THR A 147 4.52 23.66 -17.01
N GLN A 148 4.60 22.37 -17.24
CA GLN A 148 3.68 21.38 -16.71
C GLN A 148 4.19 20.75 -15.41
N PRO A 149 3.34 20.16 -14.56
CA PRO A 149 3.75 19.55 -13.29
C PRO A 149 4.90 18.55 -13.40
N GLN A 150 4.95 17.77 -14.48
CA GLN A 150 5.95 16.74 -14.74
C GLN A 150 7.26 17.27 -15.34
N ASP A 151 7.34 18.55 -15.70
CA ASP A 151 8.55 19.08 -16.34
C ASP A 151 9.69 19.24 -15.32
N TYR A 152 10.86 18.74 -15.71
CA TYR A 152 12.09 18.90 -14.96
C TYR A 152 13.18 19.56 -15.82
N THR A 153 13.46 19.02 -17.02
CA THR A 153 14.42 19.63 -17.97
C THR A 153 13.71 19.97 -19.28
N LEU A 154 13.83 21.24 -19.67
CA LEU A 154 13.29 21.75 -20.91
C LEU A 154 14.45 22.07 -21.88
N LEU A 155 14.49 21.38 -23.00
CA LEU A 155 15.40 21.67 -24.11
C LEU A 155 14.67 22.57 -25.11
N CYS A 156 14.96 23.88 -25.06
CA CYS A 156 14.32 24.88 -25.92
C CYS A 156 15.05 24.95 -27.27
N ASP A 157 14.46 24.37 -28.31
CA ASP A 157 15.01 24.48 -29.66
C ASP A 157 14.59 25.79 -30.31
N THR A 158 15.51 26.75 -30.28
CA THR A 158 15.30 28.12 -30.77
C THR A 158 15.75 28.34 -32.20
N GLN A 159 15.83 27.28 -33.00
CA GLN A 159 16.28 27.38 -34.38
C GLN A 159 15.40 28.30 -35.26
N ASN A 160 14.11 28.27 -35.06
CA ASN A 160 13.13 28.92 -35.92
C ASN A 160 12.47 30.17 -35.30
N SER A 161 12.46 30.28 -33.97
CA SER A 161 11.82 31.40 -33.28
C SER A 161 12.32 31.53 -31.85
N PRO A 162 12.17 32.70 -31.23
CA PRO A 162 12.36 32.84 -29.79
C PRO A 162 11.33 32.00 -29.04
N ILE A 163 11.72 31.49 -27.86
CA ILE A 163 10.87 30.69 -26.99
C ILE A 163 10.73 31.39 -25.66
N THR A 164 9.51 31.63 -25.24
CA THR A 164 9.20 32.08 -23.87
C THR A 164 8.75 30.89 -23.05
N VAL A 165 9.48 30.56 -21.99
CA VAL A 165 9.09 29.57 -21.00
C VAL A 165 8.44 30.30 -19.83
N VAL A 166 7.20 29.98 -19.55
CA VAL A 166 6.45 30.53 -18.43
C VAL A 166 6.50 29.56 -17.27
N LEU A 167 7.17 29.95 -16.19
CA LEU A 167 7.20 29.21 -14.93
C LEU A 167 5.87 29.38 -14.20
N PRO A 168 5.41 28.39 -13.46
CA PRO A 168 4.18 28.50 -12.68
C PRO A 168 4.38 29.45 -11.48
N PRO A 169 3.30 29.91 -10.82
CA PRO A 169 3.41 30.68 -9.59
C PRO A 169 4.28 29.98 -8.55
N ALA A 170 5.18 30.72 -7.91
CA ALA A 170 6.13 30.18 -6.95
C ALA A 170 5.43 29.55 -5.73
N CYS A 171 4.30 30.12 -5.28
CA CYS A 171 3.57 29.73 -4.06
C CYS A 171 3.13 28.27 -4.03
N ASN A 172 2.84 27.67 -5.18
CA ASN A 172 2.42 26.26 -5.29
C ASN A 172 3.57 25.33 -5.69
N ASN A 173 4.81 25.81 -5.70
CA ASN A 173 5.96 25.11 -6.25
C ASN A 173 7.18 25.13 -5.34
N VAL A 174 7.00 25.27 -4.03
CA VAL A 174 8.09 25.32 -3.05
C VAL A 174 9.06 24.15 -3.22
N GLY A 175 10.34 24.46 -3.38
CA GLY A 175 11.41 23.47 -3.56
C GLY A 175 11.51 22.87 -4.97
N ARG A 176 10.57 23.17 -5.88
CA ARG A 176 10.59 22.65 -7.24
C ARG A 176 11.77 23.22 -8.02
N VAL A 177 12.49 22.34 -8.72
CA VAL A 177 13.59 22.70 -9.62
C VAL A 177 13.16 22.49 -11.05
N ILE A 178 13.45 23.48 -11.91
CA ILE A 178 13.25 23.41 -13.37
C ILE A 178 14.56 23.80 -14.05
N ASN A 179 15.03 22.98 -14.97
CA ASN A 179 16.20 23.23 -15.79
C ASN A 179 15.77 23.66 -17.19
N VAL A 180 16.20 24.85 -17.63
CA VAL A 180 15.92 25.36 -18.95
C VAL A 180 17.23 25.48 -19.71
N LYS A 181 17.34 24.76 -20.81
CA LYS A 181 18.52 24.78 -21.67
C LYS A 181 18.16 25.28 -23.05
N LYS A 182 18.87 26.29 -23.49
CA LYS A 182 18.83 26.70 -24.88
C LYS A 182 19.55 25.67 -25.73
N ALA A 183 18.83 25.00 -26.60
CA ALA A 183 19.35 24.04 -27.55
C ALA A 183 19.18 24.59 -28.99
N SER A 184 19.96 24.05 -29.90
CA SER A 184 19.78 24.26 -31.34
C SER A 184 19.95 22.89 -32.00
N SER A 185 19.00 22.48 -32.79
CA SER A 185 19.11 21.25 -33.59
C SER A 185 20.14 21.40 -34.74
N ASP A 186 20.48 22.62 -35.09
CA ASP A 186 21.48 22.91 -36.13
C ASP A 186 22.79 23.42 -35.49
N LYS A 187 23.79 22.54 -35.44
CA LYS A 187 25.12 22.87 -34.93
C LYS A 187 25.88 23.96 -35.70
N TYR A 188 25.42 24.27 -36.89
CA TYR A 188 26.03 25.28 -37.77
C TYR A 188 25.39 26.67 -37.67
N LYS A 189 24.19 26.76 -37.06
CA LYS A 189 23.56 28.06 -36.82
C LYS A 189 24.17 28.78 -35.60
N ILE A 190 25.02 29.76 -35.87
CA ILE A 190 25.68 30.56 -34.81
C ILE A 190 24.69 31.50 -34.13
N ASN A 191 23.64 31.96 -34.82
CA ASN A 191 22.65 32.91 -34.30
C ASN A 191 21.26 32.22 -34.25
N SER A 192 20.95 31.57 -33.13
CA SER A 192 19.61 31.16 -32.83
C SER A 192 18.91 32.18 -31.93
N TYR A 193 17.61 32.22 -31.95
CA TYR A 193 16.81 33.12 -31.15
C TYR A 193 16.99 32.87 -29.64
N PRO A 194 16.71 33.89 -28.78
CA PRO A 194 16.84 33.72 -27.34
C PRO A 194 15.74 32.84 -26.75
N VAL A 195 16.03 32.31 -25.56
CA VAL A 195 15.01 31.78 -24.63
C VAL A 195 14.77 32.82 -23.56
N VAL A 196 13.52 33.14 -23.31
CA VAL A 196 13.08 34.06 -22.26
C VAL A 196 12.36 33.25 -21.19
N LEU A 197 12.83 33.33 -19.95
CA LEU A 197 12.10 32.76 -18.80
C LEU A 197 11.28 33.89 -18.19
N LYS A 198 9.98 33.60 -17.98
CA LYS A 198 9.04 34.47 -17.26
C LYS A 198 8.34 33.65 -16.19
N VAL A 199 7.79 34.34 -15.22
CA VAL A 199 6.95 33.73 -14.18
C VAL A 199 5.52 34.24 -14.35
N ALA A 200 4.52 33.40 -14.10
CA ALA A 200 3.13 33.82 -14.14
C ALA A 200 2.83 34.85 -13.03
N GLU A 201 3.36 34.59 -11.84
CA GLU A 201 3.26 35.46 -10.67
C GLU A 201 4.56 35.38 -9.85
N GLY A 202 5.13 36.51 -9.47
CA GLY A 202 6.40 36.63 -8.76
C GLY A 202 7.56 37.03 -9.66
N THR A 203 8.78 36.77 -9.27
CA THR A 203 10.01 37.18 -9.97
C THR A 203 11.01 36.04 -10.11
N ILE A 204 12.01 36.20 -10.97
CA ILE A 204 13.21 35.35 -11.07
C ILE A 204 14.40 36.19 -10.70
N ASP A 205 15.11 35.91 -9.59
CA ASP A 205 16.18 36.73 -9.04
C ASP A 205 15.77 38.21 -8.94
N LEU A 206 14.54 38.47 -8.47
CA LEU A 206 13.93 39.80 -8.35
C LEU A 206 13.73 40.53 -9.71
N SER A 207 13.77 39.84 -10.83
CA SER A 207 13.54 40.37 -12.17
C SER A 207 12.29 39.74 -12.80
N ASP A 208 11.58 40.50 -13.66
CA ASP A 208 10.38 40.03 -14.33
C ASP A 208 10.68 38.95 -15.38
N GLU A 209 11.88 38.96 -15.92
CA GLU A 209 12.31 37.97 -16.93
C GLU A 209 13.83 37.75 -16.89
N VAL A 210 14.23 36.56 -17.36
CA VAL A 210 15.63 36.16 -17.55
C VAL A 210 15.81 35.68 -18.98
N VAL A 211 16.84 36.21 -19.67
CA VAL A 211 17.09 35.90 -21.08
C VAL A 211 18.33 35.02 -21.22
N ILE A 212 18.20 33.90 -21.92
CA ILE A 212 19.30 32.99 -22.29
C ILE A 212 19.62 33.26 -23.79
N LYS A 213 20.75 33.96 -24.05
CA LYS A 213 21.15 34.35 -25.41
C LYS A 213 22.11 33.36 -26.06
N THR A 214 23.07 32.82 -25.30
CA THR A 214 24.15 31.98 -25.80
C THR A 214 23.64 30.57 -26.07
N ASN A 215 24.00 29.94 -27.19
CA ASN A 215 23.66 28.56 -27.49
C ASN A 215 24.27 27.62 -26.45
N TYR A 216 23.53 26.58 -26.12
CA TYR A 216 23.89 25.57 -25.13
C TYR A 216 24.04 26.08 -23.69
N SER A 217 23.69 27.34 -23.45
CA SER A 217 23.57 27.90 -22.10
C SER A 217 22.33 27.34 -21.39
N SER A 218 22.36 27.33 -20.08
CA SER A 218 21.27 26.87 -19.26
C SER A 218 21.08 27.67 -17.98
N ARG A 219 19.88 27.62 -17.43
CA ARG A 219 19.53 28.08 -16.10
C ARG A 219 18.78 26.99 -15.37
N SER A 220 19.19 26.71 -14.13
CA SER A 220 18.42 25.93 -13.20
C SER A 220 17.79 26.89 -12.21
N VAL A 221 16.48 26.84 -12.10
CA VAL A 221 15.72 27.71 -11.19
C VAL A 221 14.99 26.88 -10.15
N GLN A 222 14.92 27.40 -8.93
CA GLN A 222 14.22 26.75 -7.81
C GLN A 222 13.30 27.76 -7.14
N SER A 223 12.10 27.32 -6.74
CA SER A 223 11.13 28.13 -6.04
C SER A 223 11.32 28.03 -4.52
N ASP A 224 11.26 29.19 -3.83
CA ASP A 224 11.17 29.26 -2.37
C ASP A 224 9.73 29.40 -1.85
N GLY A 225 8.76 29.53 -2.76
CA GLY A 225 7.35 29.76 -2.47
C GLY A 225 6.89 31.21 -2.67
N GLU A 226 7.80 32.15 -2.80
CA GLU A 226 7.52 33.54 -3.13
C GLU A 226 8.07 33.89 -4.50
N ASN A 227 9.30 33.48 -4.77
CA ASN A 227 10.02 33.77 -6.00
C ASN A 227 10.74 32.55 -6.55
N TRP A 228 11.21 32.65 -7.78
CA TRP A 228 12.13 31.72 -8.40
C TRP A 228 13.55 32.22 -8.33
N TRP A 229 14.48 31.36 -7.95
CA TRP A 229 15.91 31.71 -7.79
C TRP A 229 16.75 30.91 -8.76
N ILE A 230 17.69 31.55 -9.44
CA ILE A 230 18.66 30.84 -10.28
C ILE A 230 19.71 30.22 -9.35
N ILE A 231 19.65 28.87 -9.25
CA ILE A 231 20.58 28.10 -8.41
C ILE A 231 21.80 27.58 -9.19
N SER A 232 21.73 27.58 -10.52
CA SER A 232 22.85 27.22 -11.39
C SER A 232 22.71 27.89 -12.75
N SER A 233 23.82 28.31 -13.32
CA SER A 233 23.89 28.90 -14.64
C SER A 233 25.12 28.44 -15.40
N LYS A 234 24.92 28.11 -16.68
CA LYS A 234 26.00 27.93 -17.63
C LYS A 234 25.82 28.96 -18.73
N GLY A 235 26.79 29.85 -18.92
CA GLY A 235 26.87 30.87 -19.95
C GLY A 235 27.58 30.39 -21.19
#